data_ee1e888e4c9b3e5e3b1db464afdab6fa
#
_entry.id   ee1e888e4c9b3e5e3b1db464afdab6fa
#
_cell.length_a   1.000
_cell.length_b   1.000
_cell.length_c   1.000
_cell.angle_alpha   90.00
_cell.angle_beta   90.00
_cell.angle_gamma   90.00
#
_symmetry.space_group_name_H-M   'P 1'
#
loop_
_entity.id
_entity.type
_entity.pdbx_description
1 polymer ?
#
loop_
_entity_poly.entity_id
_entity_poly.type
_entity_poly.pdbx_seq_one_letter_code
_entity_poly.pdbx_strand_id
1 'polypeptide(L)'
;MPQSMVASLASDGYRAALQEASKKNKLNVDPFQVSRVKRISNRLIANATYFKPEASQWAWEINIEDSNEVNAYCMPGGKIMVYSGLIRKLNATDDELAAVIGHEISHALREHGRERMSTAAVQQLGLIGFAAYISNTNSRNRANATMQAVSLGTTLFFALPNSRTQEREADAIGLELAARSGFNPFASVTLWEKMKRQDTKKPPEFLSTHPSDDNRIRELTDLAYKLKPLYESNRPR
;
A
#
# COMPACT_ATOMS: atom_id res chain seq x y z
N MET A 1 10.77 13.46 -7.08
CA MET A 1 10.63 14.20 -5.80
C MET A 1 11.64 13.67 -4.79
N PRO A 2 12.24 14.52 -3.90
CA PRO A 2 13.12 14.07 -2.82
C PRO A 2 12.38 13.15 -1.85
N GLN A 3 13.07 12.13 -1.31
CA GLN A 3 12.48 11.14 -0.40
C GLN A 3 11.93 11.78 0.89
N SER A 4 12.66 12.76 1.45
CA SER A 4 12.23 13.49 2.64
C SER A 4 10.92 14.25 2.44
N MET A 5 10.73 14.88 1.29
CA MET A 5 9.49 15.58 0.94
C MET A 5 8.32 14.59 0.84
N VAL A 6 8.52 13.45 0.19
CA VAL A 6 7.49 12.42 0.05
C VAL A 6 7.12 11.83 1.41
N ALA A 7 8.10 11.57 2.26
CA ALA A 7 7.87 11.07 3.63
C ALA A 7 7.08 12.08 4.48
N SER A 8 7.38 13.38 4.37
CA SER A 8 6.62 14.43 5.05
C SER A 8 5.16 14.48 4.58
N LEU A 9 4.95 14.54 3.26
CA LEU A 9 3.60 14.56 2.67
C LEU A 9 2.80 13.30 3.05
N ALA A 10 3.44 12.13 3.05
CA ALA A 10 2.82 10.88 3.47
C ALA A 10 2.41 10.92 4.95
N SER A 11 3.30 11.44 5.82
CA SER A 11 3.01 11.59 7.24
C SER A 11 1.84 12.55 7.50
N ASP A 12 1.80 13.68 6.79
CA ASP A 12 0.72 14.67 6.93
C ASP A 12 -0.61 14.10 6.42
N GLY A 13 -0.61 13.43 5.27
CA GLY A 13 -1.78 12.76 4.70
C GLY A 13 -2.31 11.65 5.62
N TYR A 14 -1.41 10.84 6.18
CA TYR A 14 -1.80 9.79 7.13
C TYR A 14 -2.40 10.37 8.41
N ARG A 15 -1.79 11.43 8.96
CA ARG A 15 -2.32 12.13 10.15
C ARG A 15 -3.72 12.70 9.88
N ALA A 16 -3.95 13.27 8.71
CA ALA A 16 -5.27 13.77 8.32
C ALA A 16 -6.29 12.62 8.24
N ALA A 17 -5.92 11.46 7.67
CA ALA A 17 -6.78 10.28 7.62
C ALA A 17 -7.12 9.76 9.03
N LEU A 18 -6.14 9.70 9.94
CA LEU A 18 -6.38 9.31 11.34
C LEU A 18 -7.34 10.29 12.05
N GLN A 19 -7.16 11.59 11.84
CA GLN A 19 -8.05 12.60 12.43
C GLN A 19 -9.48 12.46 11.93
N GLU A 20 -9.66 12.22 10.63
CA GLU A 20 -10.97 12.03 10.03
C GLU A 20 -11.66 10.75 10.53
N ALA A 21 -10.93 9.63 10.58
CA ALA A 21 -11.43 8.38 11.15
C ALA A 21 -11.78 8.53 12.64
N SER A 22 -10.95 9.26 13.41
CA SER A 22 -11.20 9.54 14.83
C SER A 22 -12.45 10.40 15.04
N LYS A 23 -12.62 11.48 14.28
CA LYS A 23 -13.82 12.33 14.34
C LYS A 23 -15.12 11.56 14.07
N LYS A 24 -15.04 10.52 13.23
CA LYS A 24 -16.16 9.64 12.90
C LYS A 24 -16.30 8.45 13.86
N ASN A 25 -15.49 8.37 14.92
CA ASN A 25 -15.42 7.23 15.83
C ASN A 25 -15.17 5.89 15.12
N LYS A 26 -14.33 5.90 14.07
CA LYS A 26 -13.99 4.75 13.23
C LYS A 26 -12.54 4.27 13.39
N LEU A 27 -11.72 4.97 14.18
CA LEU A 27 -10.33 4.62 14.37
C LEU A 27 -10.17 3.59 15.48
N ASN A 28 -9.57 2.44 15.17
CA ASN A 28 -9.18 1.40 16.12
C ASN A 28 -10.33 0.92 17.03
N VAL A 29 -11.54 0.76 16.48
CA VAL A 29 -12.78 0.48 17.23
C VAL A 29 -12.78 -0.89 17.89
N ASP A 30 -12.17 -1.91 17.24
CA ASP A 30 -12.09 -3.28 17.75
C ASP A 30 -10.66 -3.56 18.27
N PRO A 31 -10.45 -3.56 19.61
CA PRO A 31 -9.12 -3.78 20.19
C PRO A 31 -8.52 -5.15 19.85
N PHE A 32 -9.37 -6.18 19.67
CA PHE A 32 -8.91 -7.51 19.29
C PHE A 32 -8.32 -7.51 17.89
N GLN A 33 -9.02 -6.93 16.90
CA GLN A 33 -8.51 -6.82 15.54
C GLN A 33 -7.29 -5.91 15.45
N VAL A 34 -7.25 -4.82 16.22
CA VAL A 34 -6.09 -3.93 16.30
C VAL A 34 -4.87 -4.69 16.81
N SER A 35 -5.00 -5.44 17.89
CA SER A 35 -3.93 -6.27 18.44
C SER A 35 -3.48 -7.34 17.44
N ARG A 36 -4.43 -7.98 16.77
CA ARG A 36 -4.19 -9.00 15.74
C ARG A 36 -3.37 -8.44 14.56
N VAL A 37 -3.82 -7.33 13.97
CA VAL A 37 -3.14 -6.68 12.84
C VAL A 37 -1.76 -6.15 13.25
N LYS A 38 -1.63 -5.56 14.42
CA LYS A 38 -0.33 -5.11 14.95
C LYS A 38 0.66 -6.27 15.13
N ARG A 39 0.22 -7.40 15.66
CA ARG A 39 1.05 -8.60 15.81
C ARG A 39 1.57 -9.11 14.45
N ILE A 40 0.68 -9.20 13.45
CA ILE A 40 1.03 -9.63 12.09
C ILE A 40 2.02 -8.63 11.48
N SER A 41 1.68 -7.35 11.50
CA SER A 41 2.51 -6.28 10.91
C SER A 41 3.91 -6.23 11.54
N ASN A 42 4.01 -6.34 12.86
CA ASN A 42 5.29 -6.30 13.57
C ASN A 42 6.21 -7.47 13.17
N ARG A 43 5.66 -8.66 12.91
CA ARG A 43 6.44 -9.80 12.40
C ARG A 43 6.97 -9.53 11.00
N LEU A 44 6.17 -8.90 10.13
CA LEU A 44 6.58 -8.50 8.78
C LEU A 44 7.66 -7.40 8.85
N ILE A 45 7.43 -6.36 9.65
CA ILE A 45 8.33 -5.21 9.83
C ILE A 45 9.72 -5.67 10.32
N ALA A 46 9.79 -6.67 11.20
CA ALA A 46 11.05 -7.23 11.70
C ALA A 46 11.95 -7.78 10.57
N ASN A 47 11.37 -8.21 9.45
CA ASN A 47 12.08 -8.71 8.28
C ASN A 47 12.19 -7.67 7.12
N ALA A 48 11.60 -6.48 7.25
CA ALA A 48 11.60 -5.46 6.20
C ALA A 48 13.00 -4.94 5.86
N THR A 49 13.91 -4.93 6.83
CA THR A 49 15.30 -4.49 6.68
C THR A 49 16.11 -5.37 5.74
N TYR A 50 15.69 -6.61 5.51
CA TYR A 50 16.30 -7.49 4.51
C TYR A 50 16.18 -6.92 3.08
N PHE A 51 15.09 -6.23 2.79
CA PHE A 51 14.82 -5.63 1.49
C PHE A 51 15.23 -4.15 1.40
N LYS A 52 15.19 -3.45 2.53
CA LYS A 52 15.57 -2.04 2.64
C LYS A 52 16.12 -1.76 4.04
N PRO A 53 17.46 -1.65 4.21
CA PRO A 53 18.07 -1.42 5.51
C PRO A 53 17.53 -0.19 6.25
N GLU A 54 17.22 0.89 5.52
CA GLU A 54 16.69 2.14 6.04
C GLU A 54 15.29 1.99 6.66
N ALA A 55 14.58 0.90 6.38
CA ALA A 55 13.28 0.60 6.99
C ALA A 55 13.37 0.44 8.53
N SER A 56 14.57 0.16 9.07
CA SER A 56 14.82 0.17 10.52
C SER A 56 14.60 1.52 11.18
N GLN A 57 14.76 2.60 10.41
CA GLN A 57 14.62 3.98 10.89
C GLN A 57 13.21 4.56 10.65
N TRP A 58 12.32 3.80 10.03
CA TRP A 58 10.97 4.28 9.76
C TRP A 58 10.14 4.34 11.04
N ALA A 59 9.36 5.41 11.17
CA ALA A 59 8.40 5.55 12.26
C ALA A 59 7.13 4.73 11.95
N TRP A 60 7.25 3.40 12.02
CA TRP A 60 6.15 2.47 11.73
C TRP A 60 4.94 2.75 12.60
N GLU A 61 3.78 2.82 11.96
CA GLU A 61 2.51 3.06 12.62
C GLU A 61 1.42 2.21 11.98
N ILE A 62 0.63 1.50 12.79
CA ILE A 62 -0.37 0.54 12.33
C ILE A 62 -1.70 0.90 12.96
N ASN A 63 -2.70 1.18 12.12
CA ASN A 63 -4.05 1.49 12.56
C ASN A 63 -5.09 0.73 11.72
N ILE A 64 -6.31 0.59 12.27
CA ILE A 64 -7.47 0.04 11.58
C ILE A 64 -8.55 1.13 11.51
N GLU A 65 -9.11 1.33 10.32
CA GLU A 65 -10.31 2.12 10.13
C GLU A 65 -11.54 1.20 10.02
N ASP A 66 -12.57 1.47 10.83
CA ASP A 66 -13.84 0.77 10.69
C ASP A 66 -14.59 1.24 9.45
N SER A 67 -14.52 0.44 8.41
CA SER A 67 -15.08 0.70 7.10
C SER A 67 -15.61 -0.59 6.46
N ASN A 68 -16.55 -0.46 5.56
CA ASN A 68 -17.01 -1.57 4.72
C ASN A 68 -16.12 -1.79 3.48
N GLU A 69 -15.12 -0.98 3.27
CA GLU A 69 -14.21 -1.14 2.15
C GLU A 69 -13.26 -2.32 2.37
N VAL A 70 -13.02 -3.07 1.30
CA VAL A 70 -11.99 -4.12 1.26
C VAL A 70 -10.74 -3.46 0.74
N ASN A 71 -9.92 -2.93 1.66
CA ASN A 71 -8.72 -2.19 1.31
C ASN A 71 -7.68 -2.21 2.44
N ALA A 72 -6.43 -1.91 2.09
CA ALA A 72 -5.32 -1.62 2.98
C ALA A 72 -4.30 -0.75 2.22
N TYR A 73 -3.42 -0.05 2.93
CA TYR A 73 -2.30 0.65 2.31
C TYR A 73 -1.12 0.81 3.27
N CYS A 74 0.07 0.99 2.70
CA CYS A 74 1.27 1.41 3.43
C CYS A 74 1.89 2.63 2.74
N MET A 75 1.85 3.77 3.40
CA MET A 75 2.47 4.99 2.88
C MET A 75 3.98 5.01 3.16
N PRO A 76 4.75 5.80 2.41
CA PRO A 76 6.18 6.02 2.66
C PRO A 76 6.47 6.34 4.12
N GLY A 77 7.54 5.74 4.67
CA GLY A 77 7.90 5.88 6.07
C GLY A 77 7.14 4.94 7.02
N GLY A 78 6.41 3.92 6.47
CA GLY A 78 5.84 2.83 7.25
C GLY A 78 4.49 3.14 7.92
N LYS A 79 3.64 3.93 7.28
CA LYS A 79 2.31 4.28 7.79
C LYS A 79 1.26 3.33 7.22
N ILE A 80 0.84 2.34 8.02
CA ILE A 80 -0.05 1.25 7.62
C ILE A 80 -1.47 1.52 8.10
N MET A 81 -2.43 1.44 7.17
CA MET A 81 -3.85 1.42 7.46
C MET A 81 -4.48 0.15 6.90
N VAL A 82 -5.29 -0.52 7.70
CA VAL A 82 -6.11 -1.65 7.28
C VAL A 82 -7.59 -1.29 7.49
N TYR A 83 -8.42 -1.53 6.49
CA TYR A 83 -9.86 -1.33 6.64
C TYR A 83 -10.51 -2.61 7.20
N SER A 84 -11.39 -2.45 8.19
CA SER A 84 -12.04 -3.60 8.83
C SER A 84 -12.86 -4.44 7.85
N GLY A 85 -13.32 -3.86 6.74
CA GLY A 85 -14.00 -4.58 5.66
C GLY A 85 -13.12 -5.65 5.00
N LEU A 86 -11.80 -5.44 4.90
CA LEU A 86 -10.86 -6.46 4.43
C LEU A 86 -10.91 -7.71 5.33
N ILE A 87 -10.95 -7.49 6.63
CA ILE A 87 -10.97 -8.57 7.62
C ILE A 87 -12.33 -9.29 7.61
N ARG A 88 -13.41 -8.51 7.72
CA ARG A 88 -14.78 -9.06 7.90
C ARG A 88 -15.35 -9.70 6.64
N LYS A 89 -15.31 -8.96 5.50
CA LYS A 89 -15.94 -9.45 4.26
C LYS A 89 -15.23 -10.62 3.63
N LEU A 90 -13.89 -10.67 3.77
CA LEU A 90 -13.12 -11.80 3.27
C LEU A 90 -12.97 -12.93 4.30
N ASN A 91 -13.44 -12.73 5.53
CA ASN A 91 -13.12 -13.62 6.65
C ASN A 91 -11.63 -13.99 6.62
N ALA A 92 -10.78 -12.95 6.59
CA ALA A 92 -9.36 -13.10 6.32
C ALA A 92 -8.64 -13.78 7.49
N THR A 93 -7.85 -14.82 7.17
CA THR A 93 -6.96 -15.49 8.12
C THR A 93 -5.74 -14.61 8.44
N ASP A 94 -4.92 -14.99 9.44
CA ASP A 94 -3.68 -14.28 9.76
C ASP A 94 -2.68 -14.32 8.60
N ASP A 95 -2.58 -15.46 7.91
CA ASP A 95 -1.71 -15.61 6.74
C ASP A 95 -2.18 -14.75 5.55
N GLU A 96 -3.50 -14.66 5.33
CA GLU A 96 -4.07 -13.80 4.30
C GLU A 96 -3.88 -12.30 4.61
N LEU A 97 -4.01 -11.90 5.88
CA LEU A 97 -3.69 -10.55 6.32
C LEU A 97 -2.19 -10.25 6.16
N ALA A 98 -1.34 -11.22 6.47
CA ALA A 98 0.10 -11.07 6.27
C ALA A 98 0.45 -10.94 4.79
N ALA A 99 -0.23 -11.65 3.89
CA ALA A 99 -0.01 -11.55 2.44
C ALA A 99 -0.34 -10.14 1.93
N VAL A 100 -1.51 -9.57 2.29
CA VAL A 100 -1.88 -8.21 1.85
C VAL A 100 -1.03 -7.13 2.51
N ILE A 101 -0.77 -7.23 3.83
CA ILE A 101 0.06 -6.25 4.54
C ILE A 101 1.50 -6.30 4.03
N GLY A 102 2.04 -7.49 3.76
CA GLY A 102 3.36 -7.67 3.16
C GLY A 102 3.46 -7.04 1.77
N HIS A 103 2.42 -7.20 0.94
CA HIS A 103 2.30 -6.55 -0.36
C HIS A 103 2.33 -5.02 -0.22
N GLU A 104 1.55 -4.44 0.71
CA GLU A 104 1.52 -3.00 0.97
C GLU A 104 2.86 -2.47 1.51
N ILE A 105 3.48 -3.18 2.43
CA ILE A 105 4.84 -2.85 2.93
C ILE A 105 5.82 -2.83 1.76
N SER A 106 5.71 -3.77 0.81
CA SER A 106 6.60 -3.85 -0.35
C SER A 106 6.49 -2.65 -1.27
N HIS A 107 5.27 -2.12 -1.49
CA HIS A 107 5.08 -0.86 -2.20
C HIS A 107 5.83 0.30 -1.54
N ALA A 108 5.83 0.36 -0.21
CA ALA A 108 6.57 1.39 0.53
C ALA A 108 8.08 1.17 0.46
N LEU A 109 8.56 -0.08 0.62
CA LEU A 109 9.98 -0.42 0.52
C LEU A 109 10.57 -0.10 -0.86
N ARG A 110 9.82 -0.36 -1.93
CA ARG A 110 10.20 -0.07 -3.33
C ARG A 110 9.87 1.35 -3.78
N GLU A 111 9.29 2.15 -2.89
CA GLU A 111 8.97 3.56 -3.13
C GLU A 111 8.04 3.78 -4.33
N HIS A 112 7.17 2.81 -4.65
CA HIS A 112 6.23 2.91 -5.77
C HIS A 112 5.32 4.14 -5.67
N GLY A 113 4.90 4.51 -4.45
CA GLY A 113 4.16 5.75 -4.21
C GLY A 113 4.96 7.01 -4.60
N ARG A 114 6.27 7.05 -4.29
CA ARG A 114 7.15 8.16 -4.67
C ARG A 114 7.31 8.24 -6.19
N GLU A 115 7.46 7.12 -6.85
CA GLU A 115 7.55 7.06 -8.31
C GLU A 115 6.28 7.61 -8.96
N ARG A 116 5.09 7.15 -8.54
CA ARG A 116 3.81 7.66 -9.06
C ARG A 116 3.65 9.16 -8.83
N MET A 117 3.91 9.63 -7.62
CA MET A 117 3.83 11.06 -7.29
C MET A 117 4.81 11.89 -8.12
N SER A 118 6.04 11.41 -8.33
CA SER A 118 7.05 12.10 -9.14
C SER A 118 6.64 12.17 -10.61
N THR A 119 6.13 11.08 -11.16
CA THR A 119 5.63 11.02 -12.54
C THR A 119 4.44 11.96 -12.73
N ALA A 120 3.47 11.95 -11.82
CA ALA A 120 2.32 12.84 -11.86
C ALA A 120 2.73 14.32 -11.76
N ALA A 121 3.69 14.64 -10.88
CA ALA A 121 4.22 16.00 -10.75
C ALA A 121 4.92 16.47 -12.03
N VAL A 122 5.74 15.62 -12.67
CA VAL A 122 6.41 15.94 -13.93
C VAL A 122 5.39 16.16 -15.05
N GLN A 123 4.38 15.30 -15.16
CA GLN A 123 3.31 15.44 -16.16
C GLN A 123 2.55 16.75 -15.95
N GLN A 124 2.19 17.08 -14.70
CA GLN A 124 1.47 18.31 -14.38
C GLN A 124 2.33 19.56 -14.68
N LEU A 125 3.62 19.54 -14.32
CA LEU A 125 4.55 20.64 -14.64
C LEU A 125 4.74 20.79 -16.15
N GLY A 126 4.78 19.68 -16.89
CA GLY A 126 4.82 19.69 -18.35
C GLY A 126 3.57 20.35 -18.95
N LEU A 127 2.38 20.02 -18.46
CA LEU A 127 1.13 20.64 -18.91
C LEU A 127 1.08 22.14 -18.58
N ILE A 128 1.51 22.53 -17.37
CA ILE A 128 1.58 23.94 -16.96
C ILE A 128 2.60 24.71 -17.80
N GLY A 129 3.77 24.13 -18.04
CA GLY A 129 4.80 24.73 -18.88
C GLY A 129 4.32 24.94 -20.32
N PHE A 130 3.62 23.95 -20.88
CA PHE A 130 3.00 24.05 -22.19
C PHE A 130 1.90 25.11 -22.25
N ALA A 131 1.01 25.14 -21.27
CA ALA A 131 -0.03 26.15 -21.16
C ALA A 131 0.56 27.57 -20.99
N ALA A 132 1.61 27.73 -20.19
CA ALA A 132 2.32 28.99 -20.01
C ALA A 132 3.06 29.43 -21.27
N TYR A 133 3.62 28.49 -22.03
CA TYR A 133 4.26 28.75 -23.32
C TYR A 133 3.24 29.29 -24.33
N ILE A 134 2.03 28.71 -24.40
CA ILE A 134 0.97 29.16 -25.31
C ILE A 134 0.39 30.52 -24.85
N SER A 135 0.21 30.74 -23.54
CA SER A 135 -0.53 31.88 -22.99
C SER A 135 0.34 33.09 -22.63
N ASN A 136 1.66 33.01 -22.80
CA ASN A 136 2.63 34.10 -22.49
C ASN A 136 2.45 34.70 -21.07
N THR A 137 2.16 33.83 -20.07
CA THR A 137 1.81 34.24 -18.70
C THR A 137 3.00 34.48 -17.78
N ASN A 138 2.85 35.44 -16.84
CA ASN A 138 3.86 35.94 -15.88
C ASN A 138 4.33 34.87 -14.85
N SER A 139 5.55 35.06 -14.31
CA SER A 139 6.26 34.19 -13.37
C SER A 139 5.50 33.85 -12.07
N ARG A 140 4.60 34.70 -11.59
CA ARG A 140 3.81 34.49 -10.38
C ARG A 140 2.81 33.33 -10.53
N ASN A 141 2.22 33.19 -11.71
CA ASN A 141 1.30 32.09 -12.01
C ASN A 141 2.02 30.75 -12.11
N ARG A 142 3.32 30.72 -12.47
CA ARG A 142 4.15 29.51 -12.49
C ARG A 142 4.43 28.97 -11.08
N ALA A 143 4.71 29.83 -10.10
CA ALA A 143 4.96 29.42 -8.71
C ALA A 143 3.69 28.82 -8.07
N ASN A 144 2.53 29.45 -8.27
CA ASN A 144 1.25 28.94 -7.78
C ASN A 144 0.88 27.59 -8.43
N ALA A 145 1.15 27.44 -9.71
CA ALA A 145 0.92 26.21 -10.45
C ALA A 145 1.82 25.05 -9.97
N THR A 146 3.08 25.36 -9.61
CA THR A 146 3.99 24.36 -9.03
C THR A 146 3.51 23.90 -7.66
N MET A 147 3.04 24.81 -6.80
CA MET A 147 2.45 24.46 -5.49
C MET A 147 1.19 23.61 -5.64
N GLN A 148 0.32 23.92 -6.60
CA GLN A 148 -0.86 23.12 -6.91
C GLN A 148 -0.49 21.73 -7.42
N ALA A 149 0.55 21.58 -8.26
CA ALA A 149 1.02 20.29 -8.75
C ALA A 149 1.54 19.39 -7.61
N VAL A 150 2.22 19.97 -6.62
CA VAL A 150 2.68 19.23 -5.43
C VAL A 150 1.52 18.80 -4.54
N SER A 151 0.52 19.67 -4.33
CA SER A 151 -0.71 19.34 -3.58
C SER A 151 -1.53 18.24 -4.25
N LEU A 152 -1.65 18.27 -5.58
CA LEU A 152 -2.29 17.22 -6.38
C LEU A 152 -1.58 15.88 -6.26
N GLY A 153 -0.24 15.87 -6.13
CA GLY A 153 0.55 14.64 -5.97
C GLY A 153 0.10 13.80 -4.77
N THR A 154 -0.28 14.43 -3.67
CA THR A 154 -0.77 13.73 -2.46
C THR A 154 -2.14 13.09 -2.70
N THR A 155 -3.05 13.81 -3.35
CA THR A 155 -4.36 13.28 -3.73
C THR A 155 -4.23 12.12 -4.72
N LEU A 156 -3.28 12.22 -5.66
CA LEU A 156 -3.00 11.20 -6.66
C LEU A 156 -2.35 9.93 -6.08
N PHE A 157 -1.72 9.99 -4.90
CA PHE A 157 -1.19 8.80 -4.22
C PHE A 157 -2.28 7.72 -4.05
N PHE A 158 -3.48 8.15 -3.69
CA PHE A 158 -4.63 7.25 -3.49
C PHE A 158 -5.44 7.00 -4.77
N ALA A 159 -5.39 7.92 -5.73
CA ALA A 159 -6.24 7.85 -6.93
C ALA A 159 -5.60 7.12 -8.12
N LEU A 160 -4.26 7.04 -8.18
CA LEU A 160 -3.57 6.41 -9.31
C LEU A 160 -3.29 4.93 -9.03
N PRO A 161 -3.73 4.02 -9.92
CA PRO A 161 -3.41 2.61 -9.79
C PRO A 161 -1.91 2.36 -9.99
N ASN A 162 -1.41 1.31 -9.38
CA ASN A 162 -0.06 0.83 -9.62
C ASN A 162 0.08 0.27 -11.03
N SER A 163 1.28 0.32 -11.59
CA SER A 163 1.57 -0.38 -12.83
C SER A 163 1.66 -1.90 -12.59
N ARG A 164 1.43 -2.70 -13.63
CA ARG A 164 1.57 -4.17 -13.54
C ARG A 164 2.98 -4.60 -13.09
N THR A 165 4.00 -3.85 -13.47
CA THR A 165 5.38 -4.11 -13.03
C THR A 165 5.54 -3.88 -11.53
N GLN A 166 4.98 -2.78 -11.01
CA GLN A 166 4.98 -2.49 -9.58
C GLN A 166 4.20 -3.55 -8.78
N GLU A 167 3.08 -4.03 -9.32
CA GLU A 167 2.30 -5.09 -8.69
C GLU A 167 3.07 -6.41 -8.60
N ARG A 168 3.73 -6.84 -9.69
CA ARG A 168 4.56 -8.06 -9.69
C ARG A 168 5.74 -7.95 -8.72
N GLU A 169 6.37 -6.79 -8.65
CA GLU A 169 7.45 -6.54 -7.71
C GLU A 169 6.95 -6.57 -6.26
N ALA A 170 5.80 -5.96 -5.98
CA ALA A 170 5.19 -5.98 -4.66
C ALA A 170 4.73 -7.38 -4.26
N ASP A 171 4.19 -8.18 -5.18
CA ASP A 171 3.85 -9.58 -4.96
C ASP A 171 5.09 -10.40 -4.61
N ALA A 172 6.18 -10.27 -5.39
CA ALA A 172 7.39 -11.04 -5.16
C ALA A 172 8.02 -10.75 -3.80
N ILE A 173 8.19 -9.47 -3.47
CA ILE A 173 8.79 -9.05 -2.21
C ILE A 173 7.83 -9.32 -1.03
N GLY A 174 6.53 -9.03 -1.21
CA GLY A 174 5.54 -9.20 -0.15
C GLY A 174 5.34 -10.66 0.27
N LEU A 175 5.33 -11.59 -0.69
CA LEU A 175 5.26 -13.01 -0.38
C LEU A 175 6.54 -13.52 0.27
N GLU A 176 7.72 -13.07 -0.19
CA GLU A 176 8.97 -13.44 0.45
C GLU A 176 9.04 -12.88 1.87
N LEU A 177 8.60 -11.64 2.07
CA LEU A 177 8.51 -11.02 3.40
C LEU A 177 7.58 -11.83 4.32
N ALA A 178 6.41 -12.25 3.83
CA ALA A 178 5.46 -13.08 4.57
C ALA A 178 6.09 -14.46 4.93
N ALA A 179 6.73 -15.12 3.97
CA ALA A 179 7.37 -16.42 4.20
C ALA A 179 8.53 -16.33 5.21
N ARG A 180 9.38 -15.29 5.14
CA ARG A 180 10.43 -15.00 6.13
C ARG A 180 9.87 -14.73 7.52
N SER A 181 8.68 -14.17 7.58
CA SER A 181 7.97 -13.89 8.82
C SER A 181 7.16 -15.08 9.34
N GLY A 182 7.27 -16.26 8.72
CA GLY A 182 6.61 -17.49 9.12
C GLY A 182 5.11 -17.51 8.82
N PHE A 183 4.66 -16.78 7.80
CA PHE A 183 3.31 -16.85 7.26
C PHE A 183 3.27 -17.65 5.97
N ASN A 184 2.17 -18.40 5.77
CA ASN A 184 2.01 -19.28 4.62
C ASN A 184 1.85 -18.49 3.31
N PRO A 185 2.77 -18.60 2.33
CA PRO A 185 2.70 -17.83 1.09
C PRO A 185 1.50 -18.21 0.20
N PHE A 186 0.94 -19.43 0.34
CA PHE A 186 -0.26 -19.84 -0.41
C PHE A 186 -1.51 -19.06 -0.01
N ALA A 187 -1.50 -18.38 1.14
CA ALA A 187 -2.61 -17.54 1.58
C ALA A 187 -2.83 -16.34 0.66
N SER A 188 -1.82 -15.91 -0.10
CA SER A 188 -2.00 -14.89 -1.14
C SER A 188 -2.95 -15.36 -2.24
N VAL A 189 -2.83 -16.62 -2.67
CA VAL A 189 -3.69 -17.22 -3.68
C VAL A 189 -5.14 -17.25 -3.20
N THR A 190 -5.37 -17.78 -2.00
CA THR A 190 -6.73 -17.86 -1.43
C THR A 190 -7.35 -16.49 -1.20
N LEU A 191 -6.55 -15.50 -0.79
CA LEU A 191 -7.01 -14.11 -0.63
C LEU A 191 -7.47 -13.51 -1.96
N TRP A 192 -6.67 -13.65 -3.03
CA TRP A 192 -7.03 -13.16 -4.35
C TRP A 192 -8.28 -13.84 -4.91
N GLU A 193 -8.44 -15.15 -4.68
CA GLU A 193 -9.66 -15.87 -5.04
C GLU A 193 -10.88 -15.33 -4.29
N LYS A 194 -10.75 -15.06 -2.98
CA LYS A 194 -11.81 -14.45 -2.18
C LYS A 194 -12.18 -13.06 -2.71
N MET A 195 -11.18 -12.22 -3.04
CA MET A 195 -11.41 -10.89 -3.61
C MET A 195 -12.15 -10.96 -4.96
N LYS A 196 -11.76 -11.88 -5.85
CA LYS A 196 -12.42 -12.07 -7.15
C LYS A 196 -13.88 -12.55 -7.01
N ARG A 197 -14.23 -13.25 -5.95
CA ARG A 197 -15.60 -13.71 -5.67
C ARG A 197 -16.51 -12.65 -5.05
N GLN A 198 -15.95 -11.49 -4.65
CA GLN A 198 -16.77 -10.39 -4.16
C GLN A 198 -17.62 -9.79 -5.30
N ASP A 199 -18.60 -8.97 -4.93
CA ASP A 199 -19.58 -8.40 -5.86
C ASP A 199 -18.92 -7.84 -7.15
N THR A 200 -19.26 -8.45 -8.29
CA THR A 200 -18.74 -8.05 -9.60
C THR A 200 -19.28 -6.70 -10.08
N LYS A 201 -20.39 -6.21 -9.50
CA LYS A 201 -20.96 -4.88 -9.82
C LYS A 201 -20.17 -3.74 -9.17
N LYS A 202 -19.58 -4.00 -8.00
CA LYS A 202 -18.70 -3.06 -7.30
C LYS A 202 -17.49 -3.83 -6.77
N PRO A 203 -16.45 -4.00 -7.61
CA PRO A 203 -15.25 -4.72 -7.19
C PRO A 203 -14.62 -4.05 -5.95
N PRO A 204 -13.92 -4.82 -5.11
CA PRO A 204 -13.17 -4.27 -3.99
C PRO A 204 -12.28 -3.11 -4.38
N GLU A 205 -12.22 -2.05 -3.58
CA GLU A 205 -11.38 -0.87 -3.82
C GLU A 205 -9.91 -1.26 -4.00
N PHE A 206 -9.46 -2.27 -3.27
CA PHE A 206 -8.14 -2.84 -3.43
C PHE A 206 -7.82 -3.25 -4.88
N LEU A 207 -8.78 -3.83 -5.60
CA LEU A 207 -8.59 -4.21 -7.00
C LEU A 207 -8.53 -3.01 -7.97
N SER A 208 -9.08 -1.86 -7.57
CA SER A 208 -9.02 -0.62 -8.35
C SER A 208 -7.63 0.02 -8.30
N THR A 209 -7.00 -0.02 -7.14
CA THR A 209 -5.65 0.51 -6.92
C THR A 209 -4.54 -0.49 -7.25
N HIS A 210 -4.84 -1.80 -7.19
CA HIS A 210 -3.96 -2.94 -7.48
C HIS A 210 -4.50 -3.78 -8.62
N PRO A 211 -4.30 -3.35 -9.88
CA PRO A 211 -4.84 -4.04 -11.04
C PRO A 211 -4.33 -5.48 -11.14
N SER A 212 -5.26 -6.39 -11.33
CA SER A 212 -4.97 -7.82 -11.54
C SER A 212 -5.17 -8.18 -13.01
N ASP A 213 -4.29 -8.97 -13.56
CA ASP A 213 -4.54 -9.71 -14.79
C ASP A 213 -4.95 -11.16 -14.49
N ASP A 214 -5.40 -11.88 -15.53
CA ASP A 214 -5.85 -13.27 -15.38
C ASP A 214 -4.73 -14.22 -14.97
N ASN A 215 -3.47 -13.81 -15.13
CA ASN A 215 -2.30 -14.61 -14.80
C ASN A 215 -1.86 -14.46 -13.34
N ARG A 216 -2.31 -13.41 -12.62
CA ARG A 216 -1.80 -13.09 -11.28
C ARG A 216 -1.93 -14.26 -10.31
N ILE A 217 -3.06 -14.96 -10.28
CA ILE A 217 -3.26 -16.13 -9.40
C ILE A 217 -2.25 -17.24 -9.72
N ARG A 218 -1.96 -17.49 -11.00
CA ARG A 218 -0.95 -18.47 -11.41
C ARG A 218 0.45 -18.02 -10.98
N GLU A 219 0.81 -16.76 -11.24
CA GLU A 219 2.10 -16.18 -10.86
C GLU A 219 2.33 -16.25 -9.33
N LEU A 220 1.29 -15.91 -8.54
CA LEU A 220 1.30 -16.04 -7.08
C LEU A 220 1.46 -17.50 -6.62
N THR A 221 0.79 -18.43 -7.30
CA THR A 221 0.90 -19.87 -7.00
C THR A 221 2.33 -20.37 -7.25
N ASP A 222 2.91 -20.05 -8.40
CA ASP A 222 4.28 -20.43 -8.75
C ASP A 222 5.31 -19.85 -7.76
N LEU A 223 5.09 -18.60 -7.35
CA LEU A 223 5.92 -17.93 -6.37
C LEU A 223 5.77 -18.55 -4.97
N ALA A 224 4.54 -18.90 -4.57
CA ALA A 224 4.30 -19.58 -3.29
C ALA A 224 5.01 -20.94 -3.21
N TYR A 225 5.01 -21.72 -4.30
CA TYR A 225 5.79 -22.97 -4.35
C TYR A 225 7.29 -22.72 -4.18
N LYS A 226 7.85 -21.70 -4.80
CA LYS A 226 9.29 -21.34 -4.65
C LYS A 226 9.63 -20.92 -3.21
N LEU A 227 8.69 -20.24 -2.53
CA LEU A 227 8.88 -19.72 -1.18
C LEU A 227 8.50 -20.72 -0.07
N LYS A 228 7.90 -21.87 -0.42
CA LYS A 228 7.49 -22.89 0.55
C LYS A 228 8.65 -23.34 1.47
N PRO A 229 9.86 -23.66 0.98
CA PRO A 229 10.97 -24.05 1.86
C PRO A 229 11.36 -22.95 2.86
N LEU A 230 11.34 -21.69 2.42
CA LEU A 230 11.62 -20.53 3.27
C LEU A 230 10.56 -20.39 4.39
N TYR A 231 9.30 -20.54 4.05
CA TYR A 231 8.21 -20.56 5.03
C TYR A 231 8.37 -21.71 6.03
N GLU A 232 8.62 -22.93 5.56
CA GLU A 232 8.76 -24.12 6.41
C GLU A 232 9.90 -23.99 7.43
N SER A 233 10.97 -23.28 7.07
CA SER A 233 12.10 -23.00 7.97
C SER A 233 11.79 -21.92 9.02
N ASN A 234 10.84 -21.01 8.76
CA ASN A 234 10.54 -19.87 9.61
C ASN A 234 9.17 -19.96 10.32
N ARG A 235 8.32 -20.94 9.99
CA ARG A 235 7.01 -21.09 10.64
C ARG A 235 7.18 -21.35 12.14
N PRO A 236 6.32 -20.77 12.99
CA PRO A 236 6.29 -21.07 14.42
C PRO A 236 6.10 -22.57 14.63
N ARG A 237 6.89 -23.16 15.51
CA ARG A 237 6.75 -24.55 15.94
C ARG A 237 5.61 -24.69 16.93
#